data_d2a94b554a2fb7a2a99ea64561f7e6cd
#
_entry.id   d2a94b554a2fb7a2a99ea64561f7e6cd
#
_cell.length_a   1.000
_cell.length_b   1.000
_cell.length_c   1.000
_cell.angle_alpha   90.00
_cell.angle_beta   90.00
_cell.angle_gamma   90.00
#
_symmetry.space_group_name_H-M   'P 1'
#
loop_
_entity.id
_entity.type
_entity.pdbx_description
1 polymer ?
#
loop_
_entity_poly.entity_id
_entity_poly.type
_entity_poly.pdbx_seq_one_letter_code
_entity_poly.pdbx_strand_id
1 'polypeptide(L)'
;RTEVESRTAPRLAEFSNAAEKQHDVTGASSVAAEAEKRRAAWVAKSLVEAGRERGRSLGWTDCYTFTKAMAERAVEETATHLPVTVLRPSIIESALAQPYPGWIQGFKMAEPIILAFGRGDLPEFPGIPDGVIDIIPVDLVVNATLAAAAQRPEPGHPAYYTIGSGARNPLRFSVLYELVREYFLEHPMVQRDRGEVKVPTWNWPGAARVGQLISIAERA
;
A
#
# COMPACT_ATOMS: atom_id res chain seq x y z
N ARG A 1 -2.25 16.58 14.44
CA ARG A 1 -0.82 16.57 14.78
C ARG A 1 -0.58 17.26 16.12
N THR A 2 -1.01 18.49 16.27
CA THR A 2 -0.85 19.31 17.49
C THR A 2 -1.39 18.63 18.74
N GLU A 3 -2.56 17.95 18.65
CA GLU A 3 -3.14 17.21 19.76
C GLU A 3 -2.25 16.01 20.18
N VAL A 4 -1.71 15.25 19.22
CA VAL A 4 -0.80 14.13 19.52
C VAL A 4 0.50 14.66 20.12
N GLU A 5 1.06 15.73 19.57
CA GLU A 5 2.28 16.34 20.07
C GLU A 5 2.11 16.90 21.48
N SER A 6 0.98 17.51 21.81
CA SER A 6 0.70 18.02 23.18
C SER A 6 0.68 16.90 24.23
N ARG A 7 0.30 15.68 23.84
CA ARG A 7 0.31 14.50 24.72
C ARG A 7 1.70 13.97 25.02
N THR A 8 2.76 14.47 24.35
CA THR A 8 4.14 14.07 24.65
C THR A 8 4.71 14.75 25.90
N ALA A 9 4.27 15.96 26.23
CA ALA A 9 4.80 16.71 27.37
C ALA A 9 4.79 15.92 28.70
N PRO A 10 3.68 15.28 29.12
CA PRO A 10 3.64 14.48 30.36
C PRO A 10 4.49 13.18 30.26
N ARG A 11 4.92 12.78 29.07
CA ARG A 11 5.69 11.56 28.81
C ARG A 11 7.16 11.78 28.58
N LEU A 12 7.66 13.01 28.59
CA LEU A 12 9.08 13.30 28.35
C LEU A 12 10.00 12.59 29.36
N ALA A 13 9.58 12.55 30.63
CA ALA A 13 10.32 11.81 31.66
C ALA A 13 10.37 10.29 31.39
N GLU A 14 9.29 9.70 30.87
CA GLU A 14 9.26 8.28 30.50
C GLU A 14 10.26 7.97 29.38
N PHE A 15 10.36 8.85 28.36
CA PHE A 15 11.30 8.67 27.27
C PHE A 15 12.74 8.80 27.74
N SER A 16 13.04 9.78 28.61
CA SER A 16 14.37 9.97 29.18
C SER A 16 14.77 8.78 30.08
N ASN A 17 13.92 8.37 30.99
CA ASN A 17 14.16 7.23 31.86
C ASN A 17 14.33 5.91 31.09
N ALA A 18 13.60 5.73 29.98
CA ALA A 18 13.74 4.57 29.12
C ALA A 18 15.05 4.60 28.32
N ALA A 19 15.53 5.78 27.93
CA ALA A 19 16.83 5.93 27.27
C ALA A 19 18.00 5.66 28.23
N GLU A 20 17.92 6.14 29.47
CA GLU A 20 18.95 5.92 30.51
C GLU A 20 19.12 4.43 30.90
N LYS A 21 18.04 3.65 30.81
CA LYS A 21 18.07 2.20 31.09
C LYS A 21 18.72 1.38 29.98
N GLN A 22 19.03 1.98 28.85
CA GLN A 22 19.66 1.27 27.73
C GLN A 22 21.17 1.20 27.95
N HIS A 23 21.71 0.00 28.10
CA HIS A 23 23.10 -0.24 28.48
C HIS A 23 24.17 0.37 27.56
N ASP A 24 23.82 0.61 26.28
CA ASP A 24 24.74 1.17 25.27
C ASP A 24 24.70 2.69 25.17
N VAL A 25 23.84 3.36 25.95
CA VAL A 25 23.66 4.82 25.90
C VAL A 25 24.30 5.45 27.13
N THR A 26 25.48 6.04 26.95
CA THR A 26 26.23 6.72 28.01
C THR A 26 26.42 8.21 27.67
N GLY A 27 26.21 9.08 28.67
CA GLY A 27 26.34 10.52 28.53
C GLY A 27 25.05 11.26 28.22
N ALA A 28 24.91 12.46 28.77
CA ALA A 28 23.65 13.26 28.68
C ALA A 28 23.20 13.56 27.25
N SER A 29 24.15 13.80 26.33
CA SER A 29 23.82 14.06 24.91
C SER A 29 23.25 12.83 24.19
N SER A 30 23.78 11.64 24.45
CA SER A 30 23.30 10.40 23.85
C SER A 30 21.95 9.96 24.44
N VAL A 31 21.74 10.17 25.74
CA VAL A 31 20.44 9.96 26.40
C VAL A 31 19.37 10.87 25.81
N ALA A 32 19.67 12.15 25.60
CA ALA A 32 18.74 13.11 24.99
C ALA A 32 18.39 12.72 23.53
N ALA A 33 19.37 12.29 22.75
CA ALA A 33 19.15 11.85 21.38
C ALA A 33 18.26 10.58 21.29
N GLU A 34 18.51 9.61 22.18
CA GLU A 34 17.71 8.39 22.24
C GLU A 34 16.30 8.68 22.77
N ALA A 35 16.14 9.55 23.75
CA ALA A 35 14.83 10.00 24.24
C ALA A 35 14.02 10.69 23.14
N GLU A 36 14.65 11.54 22.34
CA GLU A 36 14.00 12.18 21.18
C GLU A 36 13.61 11.18 20.09
N LYS A 37 14.45 10.21 19.80
CA LYS A 37 14.14 9.11 18.88
C LYS A 37 12.90 8.33 19.35
N ARG A 38 12.82 8.00 20.62
CA ARG A 38 11.66 7.32 21.24
C ARG A 38 10.40 8.19 21.17
N ARG A 39 10.54 9.48 21.48
CA ARG A 39 9.45 10.45 21.35
C ARG A 39 8.94 10.51 19.91
N ALA A 40 9.83 10.65 18.95
CA ALA A 40 9.46 10.68 17.52
C ALA A 40 8.75 9.40 17.05
N ALA A 41 9.25 8.24 17.48
CA ALA A 41 8.62 6.95 17.17
C ALA A 41 7.21 6.84 17.79
N TRP A 42 7.05 7.29 19.05
CA TRP A 42 5.74 7.30 19.70
C TRP A 42 4.76 8.26 19.00
N VAL A 43 5.21 9.46 18.64
CA VAL A 43 4.38 10.43 17.87
C VAL A 43 3.95 9.83 16.55
N ALA A 44 4.87 9.23 15.80
CA ALA A 44 4.56 8.59 14.52
C ALA A 44 3.50 7.49 14.69
N LYS A 45 3.68 6.60 15.66
CA LYS A 45 2.71 5.53 15.98
C LYS A 45 1.34 6.11 16.36
N SER A 46 1.31 7.10 17.25
CA SER A 46 0.06 7.71 17.71
C SER A 46 -0.67 8.46 16.60
N LEU A 47 0.05 9.07 15.65
CA LEU A 47 -0.55 9.69 14.45
C LEU A 47 -1.19 8.66 13.53
N VAL A 48 -0.54 7.52 13.33
CA VAL A 48 -1.11 6.40 12.55
C VAL A 48 -2.39 5.88 13.20
N GLU A 49 -2.37 5.64 14.51
CA GLU A 49 -3.54 5.17 15.26
C GLU A 49 -4.70 6.18 15.18
N ALA A 50 -4.44 7.46 15.45
CA ALA A 50 -5.45 8.51 15.37
C ALA A 50 -6.02 8.68 13.94
N GLY A 51 -5.17 8.55 12.92
CA GLY A 51 -5.61 8.56 11.52
C GLY A 51 -6.53 7.39 11.17
N ARG A 52 -6.18 6.18 11.61
CA ARG A 52 -7.01 4.98 11.44
C ARG A 52 -8.36 5.11 12.14
N GLU A 53 -8.35 5.55 13.39
CA GLU A 53 -9.57 5.76 14.17
C GLU A 53 -10.47 6.81 13.50
N ARG A 54 -9.89 7.93 13.05
CA ARG A 54 -10.64 8.95 12.33
C ARG A 54 -11.23 8.44 11.03
N GLY A 55 -10.45 7.72 10.22
CA GLY A 55 -10.95 7.09 8.99
C GLY A 55 -12.13 6.17 9.27
N ARG A 56 -11.99 5.25 10.23
CA ARG A 56 -13.04 4.31 10.64
C ARG A 56 -14.31 5.02 11.16
N SER A 57 -14.16 6.07 11.99
CA SER A 57 -15.29 6.84 12.51
C SER A 57 -16.11 7.54 11.44
N LEU A 58 -15.53 7.73 10.25
CA LEU A 58 -16.17 8.31 9.08
C LEU A 58 -16.62 7.24 8.03
N GLY A 59 -16.51 5.95 8.38
CA GLY A 59 -16.92 4.84 7.52
C GLY A 59 -15.90 4.41 6.47
N TRP A 60 -14.66 4.88 6.53
CA TRP A 60 -13.58 4.48 5.62
C TRP A 60 -12.90 3.20 6.10
N THR A 61 -12.52 2.34 5.15
CA THR A 61 -11.83 1.08 5.44
C THR A 61 -10.37 1.27 5.85
N ASP A 62 -9.72 2.31 5.33
CA ASP A 62 -8.31 2.60 5.55
C ASP A 62 -7.99 4.10 5.37
N CYS A 63 -6.80 4.51 5.86
CA CYS A 63 -6.36 5.90 5.78
C CYS A 63 -5.99 6.34 4.35
N TYR A 64 -5.57 5.40 3.48
CA TYR A 64 -5.19 5.75 2.11
C TYR A 64 -6.41 6.22 1.32
N THR A 65 -7.47 5.41 1.29
CA THR A 65 -8.72 5.77 0.59
C THR A 65 -9.36 7.02 1.18
N PHE A 66 -9.32 7.17 2.51
CA PHE A 66 -9.79 8.37 3.19
C PHE A 66 -9.05 9.63 2.74
N THR A 67 -7.71 9.61 2.77
CA THR A 67 -6.91 10.77 2.37
C THR A 67 -7.00 11.09 0.89
N LYS A 68 -7.17 10.07 0.03
CA LYS A 68 -7.43 10.28 -1.40
C LYS A 68 -8.77 10.97 -1.64
N ALA A 69 -9.83 10.56 -0.95
CA ALA A 69 -11.13 11.22 -1.02
C ALA A 69 -11.08 12.68 -0.50
N MET A 70 -10.33 12.92 0.59
CA MET A 70 -10.10 14.28 1.08
C MET A 70 -9.37 15.16 0.04
N ALA A 71 -8.39 14.60 -0.66
CA ALA A 71 -7.66 15.33 -1.71
C ALA A 71 -8.58 15.69 -2.89
N GLU A 72 -9.42 14.77 -3.34
CA GLU A 72 -10.42 15.06 -4.39
C GLU A 72 -11.34 16.21 -3.95
N ARG A 73 -11.88 16.14 -2.74
CA ARG A 73 -12.75 17.18 -2.21
C ARG A 73 -12.06 18.54 -2.09
N ALA A 74 -10.81 18.56 -1.62
CA ALA A 74 -10.02 19.80 -1.55
C ALA A 74 -9.81 20.43 -2.95
N VAL A 75 -9.59 19.60 -3.97
CA VAL A 75 -9.50 20.07 -5.36
C VAL A 75 -10.83 20.64 -5.83
N GLU A 76 -11.96 19.96 -5.57
CA GLU A 76 -13.31 20.44 -5.91
C GLU A 76 -13.61 21.81 -5.30
N GLU A 77 -13.27 21.98 -4.02
CA GLU A 77 -13.54 23.21 -3.28
C GLU A 77 -12.62 24.39 -3.66
N THR A 78 -11.37 24.12 -4.06
CA THR A 78 -10.37 25.16 -4.30
C THR A 78 -10.13 25.50 -5.76
N ALA A 79 -10.35 24.55 -6.67
CA ALA A 79 -10.05 24.71 -8.10
C ALA A 79 -11.29 25.07 -8.95
N THR A 80 -12.24 25.81 -8.40
CA THR A 80 -13.49 26.17 -9.06
C THR A 80 -13.32 27.03 -10.32
N HIS A 81 -12.18 27.66 -10.50
CA HIS A 81 -11.84 28.48 -11.66
C HIS A 81 -10.99 27.73 -12.72
N LEU A 82 -10.69 26.45 -12.48
CA LEU A 82 -9.88 25.63 -13.36
C LEU A 82 -10.70 24.50 -13.99
N PRO A 83 -10.37 24.08 -15.22
CA PRO A 83 -10.88 22.83 -15.78
C PRO A 83 -10.20 21.65 -15.05
N VAL A 84 -10.97 20.88 -14.31
CA VAL A 84 -10.46 19.78 -13.49
C VAL A 84 -10.99 18.45 -14.01
N THR A 85 -10.09 17.49 -14.19
CA THR A 85 -10.43 16.09 -14.45
C THR A 85 -9.81 15.21 -13.37
N VAL A 86 -10.64 14.38 -12.74
CA VAL A 86 -10.22 13.41 -11.73
C VAL A 86 -10.22 12.02 -12.36
N LEU A 87 -9.06 11.38 -12.37
CA LEU A 87 -8.90 10.01 -12.84
C LEU A 87 -8.77 9.07 -11.66
N ARG A 88 -9.55 8.01 -11.64
CA ARG A 88 -9.55 6.97 -10.60
C ARG A 88 -9.15 5.63 -11.23
N PRO A 89 -7.84 5.37 -11.40
CA PRO A 89 -7.39 4.08 -11.92
C PRO A 89 -7.59 2.98 -10.88
N SER A 90 -7.80 1.76 -11.36
CA SER A 90 -7.68 0.54 -10.56
C SER A 90 -6.21 0.29 -10.18
N ILE A 91 -5.82 -0.90 -9.75
CA ILE A 91 -4.44 -1.22 -9.37
C ILE A 91 -3.55 -1.09 -10.60
N ILE A 92 -2.64 -0.11 -10.56
CA ILE A 92 -1.71 0.15 -11.67
C ILE A 92 -0.53 -0.80 -11.53
N GLU A 93 -0.28 -1.56 -12.60
CA GLU A 93 0.82 -2.51 -12.70
C GLU A 93 1.64 -2.29 -13.98
N SER A 94 2.52 -3.24 -14.29
CA SER A 94 3.48 -3.15 -15.39
C SER A 94 2.85 -2.81 -16.74
N ALA A 95 3.63 -2.17 -17.60
CA ALA A 95 3.21 -1.73 -18.92
C ALA A 95 2.84 -2.90 -19.83
N LEU A 96 1.78 -2.71 -20.63
CA LEU A 96 1.40 -3.66 -21.67
C LEU A 96 2.36 -3.62 -22.87
N ALA A 97 2.77 -2.42 -23.27
CA ALA A 97 3.58 -2.22 -24.46
C ALA A 97 4.66 -1.14 -24.31
N GLN A 98 4.41 -0.04 -23.61
CA GLN A 98 5.30 1.13 -23.58
C GLN A 98 5.85 1.41 -22.17
N PRO A 99 7.18 1.62 -22.01
CA PRO A 99 8.23 1.65 -23.03
C PRO A 99 8.59 0.28 -23.61
N TYR A 100 8.29 -0.78 -22.90
CA TYR A 100 8.35 -2.19 -23.33
C TYR A 100 7.45 -3.04 -22.43
N PRO A 101 6.95 -4.20 -22.90
CA PRO A 101 6.11 -5.08 -22.12
C PRO A 101 6.75 -5.48 -20.78
N GLY A 102 5.98 -5.40 -19.71
CA GLY A 102 6.44 -5.74 -18.37
C GLY A 102 7.22 -4.63 -17.64
N TRP A 103 7.45 -3.47 -18.26
CA TRP A 103 8.12 -2.36 -17.57
C TRP A 103 7.31 -1.87 -16.37
N ILE A 104 7.99 -1.74 -15.24
CA ILE A 104 7.47 -1.09 -14.04
C ILE A 104 8.62 -0.39 -13.32
N GLN A 105 8.34 0.75 -12.68
CA GLN A 105 9.31 1.45 -11.86
C GLN A 105 8.90 1.39 -10.38
N GLY A 106 9.76 0.80 -9.60
CA GLY A 106 9.56 0.62 -8.16
C GLY A 106 9.16 -0.81 -7.82
N PHE A 107 9.00 -1.05 -6.54
CA PHE A 107 8.74 -2.36 -5.96
C PHE A 107 7.70 -2.17 -4.86
N LYS A 108 6.40 -2.23 -5.20
CA LYS A 108 5.36 -1.67 -4.32
C LYS A 108 4.16 -2.56 -4.07
N MET A 109 3.46 -3.01 -5.08
CA MET A 109 2.14 -3.63 -4.92
C MET A 109 2.20 -5.16 -4.99
N ALA A 110 2.22 -5.73 -6.16
CA ALA A 110 2.25 -7.18 -6.37
C ALA A 110 3.65 -7.77 -6.26
N GLU A 111 4.70 -7.00 -6.59
CA GLU A 111 6.06 -7.51 -6.67
C GLU A 111 6.60 -8.09 -5.35
N PRO A 112 6.37 -7.49 -4.16
CA PRO A 112 6.77 -8.11 -2.90
C PRO A 112 6.13 -9.49 -2.68
N ILE A 113 4.87 -9.65 -3.07
CA ILE A 113 4.11 -10.88 -2.96
C ILE A 113 4.64 -11.93 -3.94
N ILE A 114 4.84 -11.52 -5.20
CA ILE A 114 5.39 -12.36 -6.27
C ILE A 114 6.77 -12.87 -5.88
N LEU A 115 7.64 -12.01 -5.35
CA LEU A 115 8.97 -12.41 -4.90
C LEU A 115 8.94 -13.32 -3.67
N ALA A 116 8.08 -13.05 -2.69
CA ALA A 116 7.92 -13.91 -1.53
C ALA A 116 7.47 -15.32 -1.95
N PHE A 117 6.55 -15.39 -2.92
CA PHE A 117 6.15 -16.67 -3.52
C PHE A 117 7.33 -17.35 -4.23
N GLY A 118 8.03 -16.65 -5.11
CA GLY A 118 9.20 -17.19 -5.82
C GLY A 118 10.32 -17.68 -4.89
N ARG A 119 10.46 -17.07 -3.71
CA ARG A 119 11.38 -17.52 -2.65
C ARG A 119 10.88 -18.70 -1.83
N GLY A 120 9.63 -19.15 -2.05
CA GLY A 120 9.00 -20.20 -1.26
C GLY A 120 8.54 -19.75 0.13
N ASP A 121 8.55 -18.45 0.41
CA ASP A 121 8.21 -17.89 1.73
C ASP A 121 6.70 -17.68 1.93
N LEU A 122 5.90 -17.85 0.87
CA LEU A 122 4.46 -17.59 0.88
C LEU A 122 3.64 -18.84 0.51
N PRO A 123 3.40 -19.76 1.45
CA PRO A 123 2.63 -20.98 1.19
C PRO A 123 1.11 -20.79 1.17
N GLU A 124 0.62 -19.67 1.67
CA GLU A 124 -0.80 -19.33 1.74
C GLU A 124 -1.02 -17.93 1.18
N PHE A 125 -2.09 -17.73 0.43
CA PHE A 125 -2.50 -16.40 -0.02
C PHE A 125 -3.89 -16.05 0.54
N PRO A 126 -4.03 -14.92 1.24
CA PRO A 126 -5.29 -14.51 1.87
C PRO A 126 -6.27 -13.93 0.85
N GLY A 127 -6.56 -14.67 -0.21
CA GLY A 127 -7.47 -14.26 -1.27
C GLY A 127 -8.60 -15.28 -1.48
N ILE A 128 -9.57 -14.87 -2.28
CA ILE A 128 -10.64 -15.74 -2.78
C ILE A 128 -10.24 -16.13 -4.21
N PRO A 129 -10.06 -17.42 -4.54
CA PRO A 129 -9.58 -17.86 -5.86
C PRO A 129 -10.36 -17.26 -7.03
N ASP A 130 -11.68 -17.21 -6.91
CA ASP A 130 -12.60 -16.66 -7.92
C ASP A 130 -12.78 -15.16 -7.82
N GLY A 131 -12.17 -14.50 -6.82
CA GLY A 131 -12.20 -13.06 -6.68
C GLY A 131 -11.52 -12.37 -7.87
N VAL A 132 -12.17 -11.34 -8.41
CA VAL A 132 -11.60 -10.53 -9.48
C VAL A 132 -10.71 -9.45 -8.87
N ILE A 133 -9.48 -9.38 -9.38
CA ILE A 133 -8.55 -8.30 -9.11
C ILE A 133 -8.52 -7.37 -10.33
N ASP A 134 -8.83 -6.09 -10.13
CA ASP A 134 -8.81 -5.12 -11.22
C ASP A 134 -7.43 -4.48 -11.32
N ILE A 135 -6.65 -4.96 -12.28
CA ILE A 135 -5.29 -4.50 -12.58
C ILE A 135 -5.30 -3.83 -13.95
N ILE A 136 -4.70 -2.65 -14.04
CA ILE A 136 -4.57 -1.93 -15.30
C ILE A 136 -3.11 -1.61 -15.62
N PRO A 137 -2.64 -1.85 -16.85
CA PRO A 137 -1.30 -1.46 -17.29
C PRO A 137 -1.06 0.05 -17.20
N VAL A 138 0.12 0.44 -16.73
CA VAL A 138 0.48 1.85 -16.50
C VAL A 138 0.43 2.69 -17.78
N ASP A 139 0.81 2.15 -18.92
CA ASP A 139 0.76 2.84 -20.22
C ASP A 139 -0.68 3.15 -20.65
N LEU A 140 -1.65 2.29 -20.33
CA LEU A 140 -3.06 2.58 -20.56
C LEU A 140 -3.58 3.71 -19.65
N VAL A 141 -3.10 3.78 -18.41
CA VAL A 141 -3.42 4.89 -17.50
C VAL A 141 -2.84 6.20 -18.01
N VAL A 142 -1.60 6.19 -18.51
CA VAL A 142 -0.97 7.36 -19.15
C VAL A 142 -1.78 7.82 -20.36
N ASN A 143 -2.16 6.91 -21.25
CA ASN A 143 -2.95 7.22 -22.43
C ASN A 143 -4.33 7.82 -22.03
N ALA A 144 -4.99 7.24 -21.02
CA ALA A 144 -6.24 7.77 -20.51
C ALA A 144 -6.06 9.17 -19.89
N THR A 145 -4.94 9.43 -19.23
CA THR A 145 -4.61 10.75 -18.67
C THR A 145 -4.46 11.80 -19.77
N LEU A 146 -3.73 11.46 -20.84
CA LEU A 146 -3.57 12.36 -21.99
C LEU A 146 -4.89 12.63 -22.70
N ALA A 147 -5.70 11.59 -22.91
CA ALA A 147 -7.02 11.72 -23.53
C ALA A 147 -7.97 12.58 -22.67
N ALA A 148 -7.97 12.39 -21.35
CA ALA A 148 -8.78 13.17 -20.42
C ALA A 148 -8.34 14.64 -20.37
N ALA A 149 -7.03 14.91 -20.40
CA ALA A 149 -6.49 16.27 -20.45
C ALA A 149 -6.94 17.04 -21.70
N ALA A 150 -7.18 16.35 -22.81
CA ALA A 150 -7.67 16.94 -24.05
C ALA A 150 -9.17 17.32 -23.99
N GLN A 151 -9.94 16.77 -23.07
CA GLN A 151 -11.39 17.01 -22.96
C GLN A 151 -11.73 18.42 -22.43
N ARG A 152 -10.90 19.01 -21.58
CA ARG A 152 -11.05 20.34 -20.98
C ARG A 152 -12.49 20.57 -20.46
N PRO A 153 -12.87 19.97 -19.33
CA PRO A 153 -14.18 20.21 -18.74
C PRO A 153 -14.35 21.71 -18.39
N GLU A 154 -15.58 22.14 -18.25
CA GLU A 154 -15.86 23.52 -17.86
C GLU A 154 -15.35 23.80 -16.43
N PRO A 155 -14.77 24.99 -16.17
CA PRO A 155 -14.40 25.41 -14.83
C PRO A 155 -15.57 25.29 -13.84
N GLY A 156 -15.30 24.78 -12.65
CA GLY A 156 -16.32 24.56 -11.63
C GLY A 156 -17.18 23.28 -11.82
N HIS A 157 -16.97 22.54 -12.92
CA HIS A 157 -17.67 21.28 -13.21
C HIS A 157 -16.66 20.15 -13.46
N PRO A 158 -16.06 19.57 -12.41
CA PRO A 158 -15.06 18.52 -12.55
C PRO A 158 -15.61 17.29 -13.29
N ALA A 159 -14.81 16.75 -14.20
CA ALA A 159 -15.10 15.47 -14.85
C ALA A 159 -14.43 14.32 -14.10
N TYR A 160 -15.12 13.17 -13.99
CA TYR A 160 -14.62 11.98 -13.28
C TYR A 160 -14.58 10.78 -14.22
N TYR A 161 -13.44 10.10 -14.25
CA TYR A 161 -13.28 8.86 -15.03
C TYR A 161 -12.69 7.77 -14.17
N THR A 162 -13.35 6.62 -14.11
CA THR A 162 -12.80 5.39 -13.55
C THR A 162 -12.12 4.61 -14.67
N ILE A 163 -10.85 4.25 -14.44
CA ILE A 163 -10.02 3.56 -15.42
C ILE A 163 -9.67 2.20 -14.87
N GLY A 164 -10.26 1.15 -15.42
CA GLY A 164 -10.06 -0.23 -15.01
C GLY A 164 -10.24 -1.19 -16.17
N SER A 165 -9.71 -2.40 -16.05
CA SER A 165 -9.83 -3.46 -17.03
C SER A 165 -10.87 -4.51 -16.64
N GLY A 166 -11.19 -4.62 -15.35
CA GLY A 166 -11.93 -5.72 -14.76
C GLY A 166 -13.33 -5.96 -15.33
N ALA A 167 -13.99 -4.93 -15.86
CA ALA A 167 -15.30 -5.09 -16.50
C ALA A 167 -15.23 -5.76 -17.90
N ARG A 168 -14.11 -5.61 -18.61
CA ARG A 168 -13.92 -6.16 -19.96
C ARG A 168 -13.01 -7.37 -19.99
N ASN A 169 -12.02 -7.40 -19.11
CA ASN A 169 -11.03 -8.47 -19.02
C ASN A 169 -10.78 -8.81 -17.54
N PRO A 170 -11.72 -9.48 -16.87
CA PRO A 170 -11.60 -9.80 -15.46
C PRO A 170 -10.45 -10.78 -15.21
N LEU A 171 -9.50 -10.40 -14.35
CA LEU A 171 -8.42 -11.25 -13.89
C LEU A 171 -8.80 -11.84 -12.53
N ARG A 172 -8.88 -13.18 -12.42
CA ARG A 172 -9.10 -13.88 -11.15
C ARG A 172 -7.79 -14.09 -10.41
N PHE A 173 -7.84 -14.12 -9.09
CA PHE A 173 -6.66 -14.44 -8.27
C PHE A 173 -6.07 -15.81 -8.60
N SER A 174 -6.89 -16.82 -8.87
CA SER A 174 -6.42 -18.14 -9.29
C SER A 174 -5.61 -18.08 -10.59
N VAL A 175 -6.06 -17.30 -11.56
CA VAL A 175 -5.35 -17.14 -12.85
C VAL A 175 -4.03 -16.41 -12.64
N LEU A 176 -4.02 -15.32 -11.87
CA LEU A 176 -2.78 -14.62 -11.53
C LEU A 176 -1.77 -15.54 -10.83
N TYR A 177 -2.25 -16.34 -9.88
CA TYR A 177 -1.42 -17.34 -9.20
C TYR A 177 -0.81 -18.35 -10.16
N GLU A 178 -1.62 -18.91 -11.06
CA GLU A 178 -1.15 -19.91 -12.04
C GLU A 178 -0.07 -19.33 -12.95
N LEU A 179 -0.25 -18.11 -13.46
CA LEU A 179 0.74 -17.41 -14.29
C LEU A 179 2.06 -17.20 -13.53
N VAL A 180 1.99 -16.73 -12.29
CA VAL A 180 3.19 -16.51 -11.46
C VAL A 180 3.87 -17.85 -11.13
N ARG A 181 3.09 -18.88 -10.84
CA ARG A 181 3.62 -20.21 -10.55
C ARG A 181 4.31 -20.83 -11.76
N GLU A 182 3.69 -20.77 -12.93
CA GLU A 182 4.26 -21.24 -14.19
C GLU A 182 5.61 -20.56 -14.47
N TYR A 183 5.68 -19.25 -14.34
CA TYR A 183 6.92 -18.50 -14.48
C TYR A 183 8.04 -19.01 -13.56
N PHE A 184 7.78 -19.22 -12.27
CA PHE A 184 8.82 -19.69 -11.34
C PHE A 184 9.11 -21.19 -11.43
N LEU A 185 8.26 -21.98 -12.07
CA LEU A 185 8.59 -23.37 -12.44
C LEU A 185 9.59 -23.43 -13.61
N GLU A 186 9.47 -22.51 -14.56
CA GLU A 186 10.40 -22.39 -15.68
C GLU A 186 11.67 -21.60 -15.31
N HIS A 187 11.56 -20.66 -14.35
CA HIS A 187 12.65 -19.76 -13.93
C HIS A 187 12.81 -19.82 -12.40
N PRO A 188 13.26 -20.92 -11.82
CA PRO A 188 13.36 -21.07 -10.39
C PRO A 188 14.36 -20.09 -9.78
N MET A 189 14.00 -19.49 -8.65
CA MET A 189 14.95 -18.67 -7.88
C MET A 189 16.01 -19.56 -7.24
N VAL A 190 17.25 -19.08 -7.17
CA VAL A 190 18.35 -19.79 -6.53
C VAL A 190 18.73 -19.10 -5.22
N GLN A 191 18.66 -19.83 -4.12
CA GLN A 191 19.14 -19.37 -2.80
C GLN A 191 20.49 -20.02 -2.51
N ARG A 192 21.41 -19.23 -1.91
CA ARG A 192 22.81 -19.68 -1.64
C ARG A 192 22.90 -20.93 -0.77
N ASP A 193 21.99 -21.08 0.16
CA ASP A 193 21.96 -22.13 1.20
C ASP A 193 21.06 -23.32 0.82
N ARG A 194 20.12 -23.15 -0.10
CA ARG A 194 19.09 -24.15 -0.44
C ARG A 194 19.07 -24.59 -1.91
N GLY A 195 19.86 -23.94 -2.78
CA GLY A 195 19.85 -24.18 -4.21
C GLY A 195 18.56 -23.66 -4.90
N GLU A 196 18.05 -24.37 -5.88
CA GLU A 196 16.82 -24.03 -6.59
C GLU A 196 15.59 -24.14 -5.68
N VAL A 197 14.82 -23.07 -5.63
CA VAL A 197 13.61 -22.99 -4.83
C VAL A 197 12.45 -23.66 -5.56
N LYS A 198 11.84 -24.65 -4.90
CA LYS A 198 10.56 -25.22 -5.34
C LYS A 198 9.43 -24.36 -4.80
N VAL A 199 8.73 -23.65 -5.70
CA VAL A 199 7.60 -22.81 -5.30
C VAL A 199 6.45 -23.65 -4.73
N PRO A 200 5.81 -23.20 -3.63
CA PRO A 200 4.73 -23.94 -3.01
C PRO A 200 3.47 -23.93 -3.87
N THR A 201 2.58 -24.88 -3.61
CA THR A 201 1.19 -24.77 -4.05
C THR A 201 0.45 -23.94 -3.01
N TRP A 202 -0.18 -22.84 -3.43
CA TRP A 202 -0.93 -22.01 -2.48
C TRP A 202 -2.15 -22.71 -1.93
N ASN A 203 -2.29 -22.61 -0.63
CA ASN A 203 -3.55 -22.85 0.04
C ASN A 203 -4.34 -21.54 0.08
N TRP A 204 -5.64 -21.63 -0.18
CA TRP A 204 -6.58 -20.52 -0.11
C TRP A 204 -7.31 -20.58 1.22
N PRO A 205 -6.83 -19.92 2.27
CA PRO A 205 -7.50 -19.96 3.56
C PRO A 205 -8.85 -19.25 3.45
N GLY A 206 -9.90 -19.86 4.02
CA GLY A 206 -11.22 -19.23 4.06
C GLY A 206 -11.23 -17.90 4.83
N ALA A 207 -12.28 -17.11 4.65
CA ALA A 207 -12.41 -15.74 5.21
C ALA A 207 -12.13 -15.64 6.73
N ALA A 208 -12.51 -16.68 7.50
CA ALA A 208 -12.24 -16.71 8.95
C ALA A 208 -10.75 -16.74 9.27
N ARG A 209 -9.95 -17.52 8.53
CA ARG A 209 -8.50 -17.60 8.72
C ARG A 209 -7.80 -16.32 8.25
N VAL A 210 -8.29 -15.71 7.18
CA VAL A 210 -7.82 -14.39 6.70
C VAL A 210 -8.01 -13.34 7.81
N GLY A 211 -9.17 -13.27 8.44
CA GLY A 211 -9.44 -12.37 9.56
C GLY A 211 -8.48 -12.60 10.75
N GLN A 212 -8.15 -13.86 11.06
CA GLN A 212 -7.17 -14.18 12.10
C GLN A 212 -5.76 -13.69 11.73
N LEU A 213 -5.30 -13.93 10.49
CA LEU A 213 -3.98 -13.49 10.01
C LEU A 213 -3.86 -11.97 10.03
N ILE A 214 -4.89 -11.24 9.59
CA ILE A 214 -4.93 -9.78 9.66
C ILE A 214 -4.84 -9.31 11.12
N SER A 215 -5.61 -9.91 12.03
CA SER A 215 -5.59 -9.54 13.45
C SER A 215 -4.24 -9.80 14.14
N ILE A 216 -3.51 -10.82 13.71
CA ILE A 216 -2.14 -11.10 14.18
C ILE A 216 -1.17 -10.04 13.64
N ALA A 217 -1.23 -9.73 12.36
CA ALA A 217 -0.38 -8.72 11.73
C ALA A 217 -0.62 -7.29 12.28
N GLU A 218 -1.85 -6.99 12.73
CA GLU A 218 -2.17 -5.71 13.36
C GLU A 218 -1.63 -5.58 14.80
N ARG A 219 -1.28 -6.69 15.45
CA ARG A 219 -0.75 -6.73 16.84
C ARG A 219 0.77 -6.79 16.91
N ALA A 220 1.44 -7.10 15.79
CA ALA A 220 2.90 -7.17 15.67
C ALA A 220 3.48 -5.80 15.30
#